data_6fd34613b31e2d78102dc063af83d199
#
_entry.id   6fd34613b31e2d78102dc063af83d199
#
_cell.length_a   1.000
_cell.length_b   1.000
_cell.length_c   1.000
_cell.angle_alpha   90.00
_cell.angle_beta   90.00
_cell.angle_gamma   90.00
#
_symmetry.space_group_name_H-M   'P 1'
#
loop_
_entity.id
_entity.type
_entity.pdbx_description
1 polymer ?
#
loop_
_entity_poly.entity_id
_entity_poly.type
_entity_poly.pdbx_seq_one_letter_code
_entity_poly.pdbx_strand_id
1 'polypeptide(L)'
;LEVLHSAGLRSIGPVWSRPTIFGEGVPFSFPSTPNTGSGLTEQGIALVKRCNDLKIMIDLSHLNEAGFWDVARHSNAPLVATHSNAHSITQHSRNLTDKQLRAIAESDGMVGLNFATAFLREDGKMLADVPLSQMLKHLDYLLEIIGEDRVGLGSDYDGAVMPEKLTDLSDLPNLRQAMKDHGYEEKIIKKICYENWLRVLHKTWGC
;
A
#
# COMPACT_ATOMS: atom_id res chain seq x y z
N LEU A 1 -15.98 10.67 13.78
CA LEU A 1 -14.54 10.61 13.50
C LEU A 1 -13.73 11.33 14.59
N GLU A 2 -14.18 12.47 15.09
CA GLU A 2 -13.51 13.30 16.12
C GLU A 2 -13.25 12.54 17.42
N VAL A 3 -14.20 11.76 17.90
CA VAL A 3 -14.06 10.94 19.11
C VAL A 3 -12.93 9.91 18.92
N LEU A 4 -12.88 9.25 17.76
CA LEU A 4 -11.81 8.30 17.44
C LEU A 4 -10.46 9.00 17.29
N HIS A 5 -10.44 10.18 16.67
CA HIS A 5 -9.22 10.98 16.56
C HIS A 5 -8.71 11.43 17.95
N SER A 6 -9.60 11.86 18.84
CA SER A 6 -9.25 12.20 20.23
C SER A 6 -8.76 11.00 21.01
N ALA A 7 -9.25 9.79 20.68
CA ALA A 7 -8.78 8.52 21.24
C ALA A 7 -7.49 7.98 20.59
N GLY A 8 -6.90 8.70 19.63
CA GLY A 8 -5.61 8.36 19.02
C GLY A 8 -5.66 7.82 17.60
N LEU A 9 -6.82 7.77 16.92
CA LEU A 9 -6.89 7.38 15.51
C LEU A 9 -6.07 8.36 14.65
N ARG A 10 -5.15 7.83 13.83
CA ARG A 10 -4.28 8.60 12.92
C ARG A 10 -4.27 8.06 11.49
N SER A 11 -4.84 6.89 11.25
CA SER A 11 -4.96 6.29 9.91
C SER A 11 -6.28 5.56 9.76
N ILE A 12 -6.86 5.57 8.56
CA ILE A 12 -8.11 4.87 8.25
C ILE A 12 -8.14 4.41 6.79
N GLY A 13 -8.52 3.16 6.56
CA GLY A 13 -8.96 2.67 5.26
C GLY A 13 -10.47 2.80 5.13
N PRO A 14 -11.00 3.50 4.11
CA PRO A 14 -12.45 3.68 3.93
C PRO A 14 -13.20 2.37 3.69
N VAL A 15 -12.53 1.40 3.11
CA VAL A 15 -13.07 0.09 2.73
C VAL A 15 -12.07 -1.02 3.05
N TRP A 16 -12.59 -2.25 3.11
CA TRP A 16 -11.82 -3.47 2.87
C TRP A 16 -12.17 -4.00 1.47
N SER A 17 -11.84 -5.26 1.14
CA SER A 17 -12.17 -5.85 -0.18
C SER A 17 -13.66 -6.18 -0.33
N ARG A 18 -14.52 -5.26 0.04
CA ARG A 18 -15.98 -5.29 -0.07
C ARG A 18 -16.56 -3.88 0.05
N PRO A 19 -17.82 -3.66 -0.39
CA PRO A 19 -18.48 -2.36 -0.24
C PRO A 19 -18.68 -1.97 1.23
N THR A 20 -18.59 -0.67 1.51
CA THR A 20 -19.02 -0.02 2.75
C THR A 20 -19.92 1.16 2.41
N ILE A 21 -20.38 1.90 3.43
CA ILE A 21 -21.11 3.15 3.19
C ILE A 21 -20.24 4.25 2.54
N PHE A 22 -18.91 4.08 2.51
CA PHE A 22 -17.96 5.08 2.00
C PHE A 22 -17.54 4.83 0.55
N GLY A 23 -17.65 3.60 0.04
CA GLY A 23 -17.22 3.25 -1.31
C GLY A 23 -17.08 1.75 -1.52
N GLU A 24 -16.43 1.40 -2.63
CA GLU A 24 -16.22 0.01 -3.03
C GLU A 24 -14.76 -0.42 -2.90
N GLY A 25 -14.54 -1.56 -2.26
CA GLY A 25 -13.25 -2.24 -2.23
C GLY A 25 -13.08 -3.19 -3.41
N VAL A 26 -11.83 -3.46 -3.80
CA VAL A 26 -11.54 -4.45 -4.84
C VAL A 26 -11.83 -5.87 -4.34
N PRO A 27 -12.53 -6.71 -5.11
CA PRO A 27 -12.59 -8.14 -4.82
C PRO A 27 -11.22 -8.78 -4.99
N PHE A 28 -10.94 -9.88 -4.29
CA PHE A 28 -9.75 -10.69 -4.56
C PHE A 28 -9.95 -11.45 -5.87
N SER A 29 -9.37 -10.95 -6.95
CA SER A 29 -9.54 -11.50 -8.29
C SER A 29 -8.21 -11.52 -9.05
N PHE A 30 -7.92 -12.66 -9.69
CA PHE A 30 -6.75 -12.88 -10.51
C PHE A 30 -7.06 -13.79 -11.72
N PRO A 31 -6.58 -13.48 -12.94
CA PRO A 31 -6.05 -12.19 -13.35
C PRO A 31 -7.15 -11.13 -13.43
N SER A 32 -6.89 -9.92 -12.95
CA SER A 32 -7.86 -8.82 -12.94
C SER A 32 -7.15 -7.48 -12.69
N THR A 33 -7.90 -6.39 -12.91
CA THR A 33 -7.43 -5.03 -12.62
C THR A 33 -8.19 -4.45 -11.42
N PRO A 34 -7.70 -3.36 -10.78
CA PRO A 34 -8.45 -2.66 -9.73
C PRO A 34 -9.67 -1.88 -10.25
N ASN A 35 -9.90 -1.83 -11.56
CA ASN A 35 -11.06 -1.17 -12.16
C ASN A 35 -12.33 -2.02 -11.99
N THR A 36 -12.93 -1.92 -10.81
CA THR A 36 -14.09 -2.73 -10.40
C THR A 36 -15.14 -1.85 -9.75
N GLY A 37 -16.24 -1.56 -10.46
CA GLY A 37 -17.38 -0.84 -9.89
C GLY A 37 -17.20 0.68 -9.74
N SER A 38 -18.04 1.28 -8.90
CA SER A 38 -18.09 2.73 -8.65
C SER A 38 -17.05 3.16 -7.61
N GLY A 39 -16.79 4.47 -7.53
CA GLY A 39 -15.84 5.04 -6.59
C GLY A 39 -16.43 5.27 -5.18
N LEU A 40 -16.02 6.38 -4.56
CA LEU A 40 -16.53 6.79 -3.27
C LEU A 40 -17.98 7.26 -3.36
N THR A 41 -18.74 6.99 -2.30
CA THR A 41 -20.05 7.62 -2.10
C THR A 41 -19.89 9.09 -1.65
N GLU A 42 -21.01 9.82 -1.56
CA GLU A 42 -20.99 11.18 -0.96
C GLU A 42 -20.44 11.15 0.47
N GLN A 43 -20.78 10.12 1.26
CA GLN A 43 -20.24 9.91 2.60
C GLN A 43 -18.74 9.63 2.57
N GLY A 44 -18.26 8.88 1.57
CA GLY A 44 -16.83 8.64 1.34
C GLY A 44 -16.06 9.92 1.05
N ILE A 45 -16.60 10.77 0.17
CA ILE A 45 -16.01 12.10 -0.13
C ILE A 45 -15.99 12.99 1.11
N ALA A 46 -17.07 12.98 1.90
CA ALA A 46 -17.13 13.72 3.16
C ALA A 46 -16.10 13.20 4.18
N LEU A 47 -15.91 11.86 4.25
CA LEU A 47 -14.89 11.25 5.09
C LEU A 47 -13.49 11.72 4.68
N VAL A 48 -13.16 11.72 3.38
CA VAL A 48 -11.84 12.18 2.87
C VAL A 48 -11.57 13.62 3.31
N LYS A 49 -12.52 14.53 3.10
CA LYS A 49 -12.39 15.93 3.51
C LYS A 49 -12.16 16.05 5.01
N ARG A 50 -12.93 15.30 5.81
CA ARG A 50 -12.79 15.35 7.27
C ARG A 50 -11.46 14.73 7.75
N CYS A 51 -10.95 13.72 7.09
CA CYS A 51 -9.62 13.17 7.35
C CYS A 51 -8.52 14.22 7.11
N ASN A 52 -8.63 15.00 6.02
CA ASN A 52 -7.70 16.09 5.75
C ASN A 52 -7.69 17.14 6.88
N ASP A 53 -8.88 17.57 7.35
CA ASP A 53 -9.01 18.56 8.44
C ASP A 53 -8.38 18.06 9.75
N LEU A 54 -8.54 16.77 10.04
CA LEU A 54 -8.04 16.11 11.25
C LEU A 54 -6.62 15.56 11.11
N LYS A 55 -6.01 15.69 9.92
CA LYS A 55 -4.69 15.11 9.61
C LYS A 55 -4.63 13.59 9.86
N ILE A 56 -5.69 12.90 9.48
CA ILE A 56 -5.76 11.44 9.50
C ILE A 56 -5.31 10.92 8.14
N MET A 57 -4.33 10.03 8.11
CA MET A 57 -3.86 9.36 6.90
C MET A 57 -4.97 8.47 6.33
N ILE A 58 -5.23 8.60 5.04
CA ILE A 58 -6.16 7.72 4.32
C ILE A 58 -5.36 6.60 3.66
N ASP A 59 -5.66 5.36 4.02
CA ASP A 59 -5.08 4.18 3.37
C ASP A 59 -5.88 3.81 2.12
N LEU A 60 -5.20 3.83 0.99
CA LEU A 60 -5.75 3.50 -0.33
C LEU A 60 -5.77 1.99 -0.61
N SER A 61 -5.09 1.21 0.22
CA SER A 61 -5.12 -0.25 0.08
C SER A 61 -6.56 -0.76 0.17
N HIS A 62 -6.91 -1.72 -0.66
CA HIS A 62 -8.26 -2.24 -0.86
C HIS A 62 -9.25 -1.35 -1.63
N LEU A 63 -9.02 -0.05 -1.83
CA LEU A 63 -9.87 0.75 -2.70
C LEU A 63 -9.81 0.25 -4.15
N ASN A 64 -10.94 0.25 -4.84
CA ASN A 64 -10.96 0.07 -6.28
C ASN A 64 -10.38 1.29 -7.01
N GLU A 65 -10.11 1.17 -8.30
CA GLU A 65 -9.47 2.25 -9.06
C GLU A 65 -10.28 3.55 -9.05
N ALA A 66 -11.62 3.47 -9.19
CA ALA A 66 -12.48 4.64 -9.14
C ALA A 66 -12.39 5.35 -7.78
N GLY A 67 -12.45 4.61 -6.66
CA GLY A 67 -12.29 5.14 -5.30
C GLY A 67 -10.90 5.74 -5.06
N PHE A 68 -9.85 5.13 -5.60
CA PHE A 68 -8.50 5.71 -5.57
C PHE A 68 -8.48 7.10 -6.21
N TRP A 69 -9.03 7.25 -7.42
CA TRP A 69 -9.05 8.53 -8.12
C TRP A 69 -9.96 9.57 -7.43
N ASP A 70 -11.02 9.14 -6.74
CA ASP A 70 -11.82 10.04 -5.94
C ASP A 70 -11.04 10.57 -4.73
N VAL A 71 -10.30 9.71 -4.02
CA VAL A 71 -9.39 10.19 -2.95
C VAL A 71 -8.35 11.14 -3.53
N ALA A 72 -7.69 10.79 -4.63
CA ALA A 72 -6.68 11.64 -5.27
C ALA A 72 -7.23 13.03 -5.65
N ARG A 73 -8.51 13.12 -6.03
CA ARG A 73 -9.17 14.38 -6.40
C ARG A 73 -9.56 15.22 -5.19
N HIS A 74 -9.92 14.60 -4.09
CA HIS A 74 -10.50 15.27 -2.92
C HIS A 74 -9.56 15.40 -1.72
N SER A 75 -8.42 14.68 -1.73
CA SER A 75 -7.40 14.79 -0.68
C SER A 75 -6.39 15.89 -1.01
N ASN A 76 -5.92 16.58 0.04
CA ASN A 76 -4.79 17.50 0.00
C ASN A 76 -3.55 16.93 0.73
N ALA A 77 -3.64 15.69 1.22
CA ALA A 77 -2.58 14.97 1.89
C ALA A 77 -1.89 13.99 0.91
N PRO A 78 -0.67 13.54 1.20
CA PRO A 78 -0.01 12.50 0.42
C PRO A 78 -0.88 11.25 0.26
N LEU A 79 -0.89 10.67 -0.95
CA LEU A 79 -1.58 9.42 -1.24
C LEU A 79 -0.75 8.25 -0.70
N VAL A 80 -1.34 7.42 0.15
CA VAL A 80 -0.64 6.31 0.80
C VAL A 80 -1.40 5.01 0.58
N ALA A 81 -0.72 4.02 -0.01
CA ALA A 81 -1.18 2.63 -0.01
C ALA A 81 -0.29 1.85 0.96
N THR A 82 -0.83 1.53 2.15
CA THR A 82 -0.01 0.96 3.22
C THR A 82 0.53 -0.42 2.91
N HIS A 83 -0.21 -1.21 2.07
CA HIS A 83 0.13 -2.58 1.70
C HIS A 83 -0.39 -2.93 0.31
N SER A 84 0.39 -2.63 -0.73
CA SER A 84 0.05 -2.90 -2.13
C SER A 84 1.30 -3.14 -2.97
N ASN A 85 1.15 -3.87 -4.08
CA ASN A 85 2.25 -4.24 -4.96
C ASN A 85 2.06 -3.72 -6.38
N ALA A 86 2.95 -4.06 -7.30
CA ALA A 86 2.91 -3.63 -8.70
C ALA A 86 2.03 -4.55 -9.55
N HIS A 87 0.97 -4.02 -10.15
CA HIS A 87 0.08 -4.76 -11.04
C HIS A 87 0.79 -5.25 -12.32
N SER A 88 1.76 -4.50 -12.83
CA SER A 88 2.54 -4.88 -14.01
C SER A 88 3.38 -6.14 -13.81
N ILE A 89 3.66 -6.55 -12.56
CA ILE A 89 4.34 -7.80 -12.24
C ILE A 89 3.32 -8.91 -11.96
N THR A 90 2.31 -8.61 -11.13
CA THR A 90 1.27 -9.58 -10.76
C THR A 90 -0.10 -8.96 -10.99
N GLN A 91 -0.81 -9.42 -12.01
CA GLN A 91 -2.09 -8.87 -12.46
C GLN A 91 -3.23 -9.22 -11.49
N HIS A 92 -3.06 -8.87 -10.23
CA HIS A 92 -4.07 -9.04 -9.19
C HIS A 92 -4.81 -7.71 -8.94
N SER A 93 -6.13 -7.76 -8.74
CA SER A 93 -6.95 -6.56 -8.50
C SER A 93 -6.49 -5.71 -7.30
N ARG A 94 -5.81 -6.31 -6.32
CA ARG A 94 -5.24 -5.64 -5.13
C ARG A 94 -3.96 -4.83 -5.43
N ASN A 95 -3.34 -5.04 -6.59
CA ASN A 95 -2.09 -4.39 -6.95
C ASN A 95 -2.35 -3.08 -7.71
N LEU A 96 -1.45 -2.12 -7.53
CA LEU A 96 -1.53 -0.79 -8.12
C LEU A 96 -1.06 -0.77 -9.57
N THR A 97 -1.82 -0.13 -10.42
CA THR A 97 -1.41 0.15 -11.80
C THR A 97 -0.33 1.25 -11.83
N ASP A 98 0.44 1.31 -12.92
CA ASP A 98 1.48 2.33 -13.08
C ASP A 98 0.94 3.77 -13.01
N LYS A 99 -0.31 3.96 -13.44
CA LYS A 99 -0.98 5.27 -13.32
C LYS A 99 -1.20 5.66 -11.86
N GLN A 100 -1.66 4.71 -11.05
CA GLN A 100 -1.86 4.92 -9.61
C GLN A 100 -0.51 5.14 -8.91
N LEU A 101 0.53 4.36 -9.25
CA LEU A 101 1.87 4.54 -8.71
C LEU A 101 2.42 5.94 -9.00
N ARG A 102 2.29 6.43 -10.24
CA ARG A 102 2.72 7.80 -10.58
C ARG A 102 1.94 8.88 -9.82
N ALA A 103 0.63 8.73 -9.65
CA ALA A 103 -0.16 9.67 -8.84
C ALA A 103 0.28 9.68 -7.37
N ILE A 104 0.64 8.52 -6.81
CA ILE A 104 1.23 8.44 -5.46
C ILE A 104 2.56 9.21 -5.44
N ALA A 105 3.43 9.04 -6.44
CA ALA A 105 4.69 9.77 -6.51
C ALA A 105 4.50 11.29 -6.63
N GLU A 106 3.57 11.73 -7.49
CA GLU A 106 3.22 13.14 -7.70
C GLU A 106 2.68 13.81 -6.41
N SER A 107 1.94 13.07 -5.59
CA SER A 107 1.45 13.55 -4.28
C SER A 107 2.52 13.52 -3.19
N ASP A 108 3.74 13.09 -3.51
CA ASP A 108 4.80 12.77 -2.55
C ASP A 108 4.35 11.75 -1.48
N GLY A 109 3.56 10.80 -1.92
CA GLY A 109 2.98 9.74 -1.12
C GLY A 109 3.89 8.57 -0.82
N MET A 110 3.32 7.37 -0.66
CA MET A 110 4.07 6.17 -0.33
C MET A 110 3.31 4.88 -0.66
N VAL A 111 4.07 3.84 -1.00
CA VAL A 111 3.58 2.46 -1.14
C VAL A 111 4.35 1.55 -0.18
N GLY A 112 3.64 0.84 0.69
CA GLY A 112 4.19 -0.26 1.48
C GLY A 112 4.08 -1.58 0.70
N LEU A 113 5.21 -2.27 0.47
CA LEU A 113 5.23 -3.60 -0.17
C LEU A 113 4.43 -4.60 0.65
N ASN A 114 3.38 -5.17 0.07
CA ASN A 114 2.58 -6.21 0.69
C ASN A 114 3.28 -7.57 0.58
N PHE A 115 3.30 -8.35 1.67
CA PHE A 115 3.95 -9.67 1.72
C PHE A 115 3.02 -10.82 1.36
N ALA A 116 1.72 -10.57 1.22
CA ALA A 116 0.74 -11.59 0.84
C ALA A 116 1.11 -12.27 -0.48
N THR A 117 1.27 -13.58 -0.43
CA THR A 117 1.81 -14.38 -1.54
C THR A 117 0.98 -14.27 -2.82
N ALA A 118 -0.35 -14.19 -2.71
CA ALA A 118 -1.23 -14.03 -3.86
C ALA A 118 -1.00 -12.74 -4.66
N PHE A 119 -0.45 -11.69 -4.02
CA PHE A 119 -0.17 -10.41 -4.65
C PHE A 119 1.27 -10.26 -5.13
N LEU A 120 2.12 -11.22 -4.73
CA LEU A 120 3.52 -11.31 -5.15
C LEU A 120 3.72 -12.27 -6.32
N ARG A 121 3.06 -13.43 -6.26
CA ARG A 121 3.23 -14.51 -7.26
C ARG A 121 2.64 -14.13 -8.61
N GLU A 122 3.37 -14.44 -9.67
CA GLU A 122 2.92 -14.21 -11.05
C GLU A 122 1.69 -15.05 -11.43
N ASP A 123 1.43 -16.15 -10.72
CA ASP A 123 0.24 -17.00 -10.91
C ASP A 123 -0.94 -16.63 -10.01
N GLY A 124 -0.78 -15.61 -9.13
CA GLY A 124 -1.81 -15.11 -8.22
C GLY A 124 -2.27 -16.10 -7.14
N LYS A 125 -1.55 -17.21 -6.94
CA LYS A 125 -1.92 -18.24 -5.96
C LYS A 125 -1.49 -17.88 -4.54
N MET A 126 -2.30 -18.32 -3.59
CA MET A 126 -2.06 -18.13 -2.15
C MET A 126 -1.23 -19.30 -1.59
N LEU A 127 0.02 -19.43 -2.07
CA LEU A 127 0.95 -20.49 -1.68
C LEU A 127 2.21 -19.87 -1.06
N ALA A 128 2.68 -20.45 0.05
CA ALA A 128 3.79 -19.92 0.84
C ALA A 128 5.19 -20.08 0.19
N ASP A 129 5.34 -20.94 -0.83
CA ASP A 129 6.56 -21.21 -1.56
C ASP A 129 7.02 -20.07 -2.48
N VAL A 130 7.09 -18.86 -1.95
CA VAL A 130 7.52 -17.64 -2.65
C VAL A 130 8.95 -17.31 -2.26
N PRO A 131 9.89 -17.28 -3.21
CA PRO A 131 11.24 -16.85 -2.91
C PRO A 131 11.29 -15.34 -2.64
N LEU A 132 12.18 -14.89 -1.74
CA LEU A 132 12.36 -13.46 -1.45
C LEU A 132 12.73 -12.64 -2.69
N SER A 133 13.36 -13.25 -3.71
CA SER A 133 13.64 -12.62 -4.99
C SER A 133 12.38 -12.13 -5.72
N GLN A 134 11.22 -12.76 -5.51
CA GLN A 134 9.95 -12.26 -6.08
C GLN A 134 9.51 -10.96 -5.38
N MET A 135 9.76 -10.82 -4.09
CA MET A 135 9.53 -9.56 -3.37
C MET A 135 10.47 -8.45 -3.84
N LEU A 136 11.76 -8.80 -4.05
CA LEU A 136 12.75 -7.87 -4.59
C LEU A 136 12.38 -7.38 -5.99
N LYS A 137 11.81 -8.24 -6.84
CA LYS A 137 11.29 -7.84 -8.16
C LYS A 137 10.21 -6.75 -8.05
N HIS A 138 9.30 -6.87 -7.08
CA HIS A 138 8.31 -5.81 -6.82
C HIS A 138 8.96 -4.56 -6.23
N LEU A 139 9.94 -4.69 -5.32
CA LEU A 139 10.68 -3.54 -4.78
C LEU A 139 11.42 -2.78 -5.87
N ASP A 140 12.16 -3.48 -6.75
CA ASP A 140 12.88 -2.86 -7.88
C ASP A 140 11.91 -2.06 -8.75
N TYR A 141 10.77 -2.65 -9.09
CA TYR A 141 9.77 -1.99 -9.92
C TYR A 141 9.17 -0.76 -9.24
N LEU A 142 8.82 -0.87 -7.95
CA LEU A 142 8.31 0.27 -7.20
C LEU A 142 9.36 1.38 -7.10
N LEU A 143 10.61 1.06 -6.80
CA LEU A 143 11.72 2.02 -6.74
C LEU A 143 11.93 2.73 -8.08
N GLU A 144 11.82 2.00 -9.21
CA GLU A 144 11.92 2.57 -10.54
C GLU A 144 10.80 3.57 -10.84
N ILE A 145 9.54 3.22 -10.51
CA ILE A 145 8.37 4.04 -10.88
C ILE A 145 8.16 5.23 -9.94
N ILE A 146 8.34 5.05 -8.63
CA ILE A 146 7.98 6.09 -7.63
C ILE A 146 9.18 6.67 -6.87
N GLY A 147 10.37 6.15 -7.12
CA GLY A 147 11.61 6.63 -6.51
C GLY A 147 11.86 6.10 -5.09
N GLU A 148 13.11 6.21 -4.64
CA GLU A 148 13.61 5.61 -3.40
C GLU A 148 12.97 6.16 -2.11
N ASP A 149 12.39 7.35 -2.14
CA ASP A 149 11.82 8.02 -0.97
C ASP A 149 10.36 7.63 -0.70
N ARG A 150 9.73 6.79 -1.56
CA ARG A 150 8.29 6.51 -1.53
C ARG A 150 7.93 5.03 -1.42
N VAL A 151 8.91 4.17 -1.19
CA VAL A 151 8.73 2.74 -1.01
C VAL A 151 9.00 2.34 0.42
N GLY A 152 8.15 1.50 1.01
CA GLY A 152 8.32 0.98 2.36
C GLY A 152 7.84 -0.46 2.48
N LEU A 153 7.80 -0.98 3.69
CA LEU A 153 7.26 -2.31 4.00
C LEU A 153 5.83 -2.17 4.55
N GLY A 154 4.92 -2.99 4.04
CA GLY A 154 3.52 -3.07 4.46
C GLY A 154 3.09 -4.53 4.57
N SER A 155 3.52 -5.20 5.62
CA SER A 155 3.56 -6.67 5.72
C SER A 155 2.24 -7.39 5.47
N ASP A 156 1.13 -6.85 5.96
CA ASP A 156 -0.16 -7.55 5.98
C ASP A 156 -0.12 -8.85 6.82
N TYR A 157 0.76 -8.90 7.83
CA TYR A 157 0.84 -10.02 8.77
C TYR A 157 -0.53 -10.27 9.41
N ASP A 158 -0.82 -11.55 9.70
CA ASP A 158 -2.10 -12.05 10.20
C ASP A 158 -3.30 -11.89 9.23
N GLY A 159 -3.14 -11.14 8.12
CA GLY A 159 -4.19 -10.91 7.12
C GLY A 159 -4.14 -11.86 5.92
N ALA A 160 -3.02 -12.55 5.68
CA ALA A 160 -2.80 -13.35 4.48
C ALA A 160 -1.78 -14.47 4.66
N VAL A 161 -1.62 -15.31 3.62
CA VAL A 161 -0.53 -16.30 3.57
C VAL A 161 0.77 -15.59 3.24
N MET A 162 1.78 -15.76 4.10
CA MET A 162 3.12 -15.18 3.97
C MET A 162 4.09 -16.12 3.28
N PRO A 163 5.19 -15.60 2.68
CA PRO A 163 6.31 -16.42 2.22
C PRO A 163 6.92 -17.24 3.37
N GLU A 164 7.34 -18.50 3.12
CA GLU A 164 7.92 -19.38 4.14
C GLU A 164 9.10 -18.79 4.92
N LYS A 165 9.86 -17.88 4.30
CA LYS A 165 11.02 -17.21 4.91
C LYS A 165 10.70 -15.88 5.58
N LEU A 166 9.39 -15.52 5.66
CA LEU A 166 8.95 -14.22 6.17
C LEU A 166 7.57 -14.35 6.83
N THR A 167 7.44 -15.29 7.76
CA THR A 167 6.17 -15.66 8.38
C THR A 167 5.71 -14.69 9.45
N ASP A 168 6.65 -14.04 10.13
CA ASP A 168 6.38 -13.04 11.17
C ASP A 168 7.51 -11.99 11.28
N LEU A 169 7.39 -11.09 12.27
CA LEU A 169 8.33 -9.99 12.48
C LEU A 169 9.77 -10.45 12.74
N SER A 170 9.97 -11.64 13.33
CA SER A 170 11.31 -12.18 13.61
C SER A 170 12.07 -12.56 12.36
N ASP A 171 11.37 -12.74 11.25
CA ASP A 171 11.93 -13.09 9.94
C ASP A 171 12.33 -11.86 9.09
N LEU A 172 11.98 -10.63 9.50
CA LEU A 172 12.37 -9.41 8.78
C LEU A 172 13.88 -9.29 8.50
N PRO A 173 14.79 -9.77 9.36
CA PRO A 173 16.22 -9.84 9.02
C PRO A 173 16.51 -10.62 7.75
N ASN A 174 15.72 -11.64 7.39
CA ASN A 174 15.89 -12.40 6.16
C ASN A 174 15.63 -11.53 4.92
N LEU A 175 14.57 -10.71 4.94
CA LEU A 175 14.28 -9.77 3.84
C LEU A 175 15.38 -8.70 3.75
N ARG A 176 15.83 -8.16 4.89
CA ARG A 176 16.92 -7.19 4.92
C ARG A 176 18.22 -7.77 4.36
N GLN A 177 18.55 -9.02 4.69
CA GLN A 177 19.72 -9.69 4.13
C GLN A 177 19.53 -9.92 2.62
N ALA A 178 18.34 -10.35 2.18
CA ALA A 178 18.07 -10.52 0.75
C ALA A 178 18.22 -9.21 -0.04
N MET A 179 17.80 -8.05 0.51
CA MET A 179 18.05 -6.74 -0.10
C MET A 179 19.54 -6.43 -0.24
N LYS A 180 20.36 -6.74 0.79
CA LYS A 180 21.83 -6.58 0.73
C LYS A 180 22.46 -7.48 -0.33
N ASP A 181 22.08 -8.73 -0.36
CA ASP A 181 22.61 -9.74 -1.31
C ASP A 181 22.20 -9.39 -2.76
N HIS A 182 21.06 -8.72 -2.92
CA HIS A 182 20.58 -8.20 -4.22
C HIS A 182 21.34 -6.95 -4.68
N GLY A 183 22.10 -6.31 -3.79
CA GLY A 183 22.91 -5.14 -4.10
C GLY A 183 22.33 -3.79 -3.67
N TYR A 184 21.29 -3.76 -2.85
CA TYR A 184 20.80 -2.50 -2.31
C TYR A 184 21.82 -1.91 -1.32
N GLU A 185 22.10 -0.61 -1.49
CA GLU A 185 22.90 0.14 -0.53
C GLU A 185 22.18 0.24 0.83
N GLU A 186 22.95 0.27 1.92
CA GLU A 186 22.40 0.39 3.28
C GLU A 186 21.48 1.61 3.44
N LYS A 187 21.75 2.70 2.72
CA LYS A 187 20.90 3.90 2.69
C LYS A 187 19.49 3.57 2.16
N ILE A 188 19.41 2.85 1.05
CA ILE A 188 18.12 2.46 0.43
C ILE A 188 17.36 1.50 1.35
N ILE A 189 18.06 0.54 1.96
CA ILE A 189 17.47 -0.39 2.92
C ILE A 189 16.85 0.34 4.11
N LYS A 190 17.53 1.34 4.69
CA LYS A 190 17.00 2.16 5.79
C LYS A 190 15.75 2.93 5.37
N LYS A 191 15.76 3.54 4.18
CA LYS A 191 14.60 4.23 3.62
C LYS A 191 13.40 3.28 3.53
N ILE A 192 13.56 2.12 2.93
CA ILE A 192 12.50 1.12 2.78
C ILE A 192 12.02 0.61 4.14
N CYS A 193 12.93 0.33 5.08
CA CYS A 193 12.57 -0.25 6.36
C CYS A 193 11.81 0.71 7.29
N TYR A 194 12.13 2.02 7.31
CA TYR A 194 11.49 2.94 8.26
C TYR A 194 11.53 4.43 7.89
N GLU A 195 12.58 4.96 7.23
CA GLU A 195 12.72 6.41 7.04
C GLU A 195 11.60 6.99 6.18
N ASN A 196 11.19 6.30 5.12
CA ASN A 196 10.10 6.72 4.25
C ASN A 196 8.75 6.74 4.98
N TRP A 197 8.52 5.80 5.90
CA TRP A 197 7.35 5.84 6.76
C TRP A 197 7.37 7.07 7.67
N LEU A 198 8.47 7.36 8.35
CA LEU A 198 8.61 8.55 9.18
C LEU A 198 8.35 9.82 8.36
N ARG A 199 8.92 9.91 7.14
CA ARG A 199 8.71 11.04 6.23
C ARG A 199 7.23 11.28 5.93
N VAL A 200 6.52 10.27 5.45
CA VAL A 200 5.12 10.42 5.04
C VAL A 200 4.19 10.68 6.23
N LEU A 201 4.47 10.08 7.39
CA LEU A 201 3.72 10.29 8.62
C LEU A 201 3.91 11.73 9.13
N HIS A 202 5.14 12.25 9.18
CA HIS A 202 5.40 13.66 9.50
C HIS A 202 4.63 14.61 8.57
N LYS A 203 4.67 14.33 7.27
CA LYS A 203 3.99 15.15 6.27
C LYS A 203 2.46 15.12 6.43
N THR A 204 1.89 13.98 6.77
CA THR A 204 0.46 13.81 6.91
C THR A 204 -0.07 14.32 8.25
N TRP A 205 0.60 13.99 9.34
CA TRP A 205 0.16 14.36 10.69
C TRP A 205 0.60 15.75 11.12
N GLY A 206 1.63 16.33 10.46
CA GLY A 206 2.09 17.70 10.70
C GLY A 206 2.83 17.88 12.04
N CYS A 207 3.57 16.85 12.48
CA CYS A 207 4.42 16.88 13.69
C CYS A 207 5.90 16.88 13.32
#